data_7a4c3ab46b52a5f36d15d35734bc0581
#
_entry.id   7a4c3ab46b52a5f36d15d35734bc0581
#
_cell.length_a   1.000
_cell.length_b   1.000
_cell.length_c   1.000
_cell.angle_alpha   90.00
_cell.angle_beta   90.00
_cell.angle_gamma   90.00
#
_symmetry.space_group_name_H-M   'P 1'
#
loop_
_entity.id
_entity.type
_entity.pdbx_description
1 polymer ?
#
loop_
_entity_poly.entity_id
_entity_poly.type
_entity_poly.pdbx_seq_one_letter_code
_entity_poly.pdbx_strand_id
1 'polypeptide(L)'
;MEIRTESSTDTGAIEILRAWPDASVCHGFIGRAGGVSTGAFASMNLSYWVGDDERAVDTNWERLRREVPDLKLVARLNQVHGNDVHAATRDTAALRPAGDGLVTAEPGVMLGIFSADCVPILMVDSKRKIAGALHAGWRGVIADIADAGVRAMVQLGARASDIRAATGPSIGQCCFEVDVELGERFGSEIAGARNHTRAGRPGKAFIDLRAVVRDQLERAGLASANIASVGPCTRCAYDRFFSRRAEGGKTTGLQMSFVGFAA
;
A
#
# COMPACT_ATOMS: atom_id res chain seq x y z
N MET A 1 17.77 -2.36 -13.40
CA MET A 1 18.06 -1.34 -12.35
C MET A 1 17.92 -2.04 -11.01
N GLU A 2 19.04 -2.38 -10.38
CA GLU A 2 19.04 -3.11 -9.10
C GLU A 2 18.46 -2.22 -8.00
N ILE A 3 17.41 -2.72 -7.38
CA ILE A 3 16.79 -2.11 -6.20
C ILE A 3 17.70 -2.44 -5.02
N ARG A 4 18.35 -1.44 -4.44
CA ARG A 4 19.06 -1.65 -3.17
C ARG A 4 18.05 -1.96 -2.08
N THR A 5 18.03 -3.21 -1.65
CA THR A 5 17.42 -3.63 -0.40
C THR A 5 18.46 -3.41 0.70
N GLU A 6 18.36 -2.34 1.45
CA GLU A 6 19.06 -2.25 2.72
C GLU A 6 18.31 -3.12 3.73
N SER A 7 18.68 -4.37 3.84
CA SER A 7 18.24 -5.27 4.89
C SER A 7 19.28 -5.26 6.01
N SER A 8 18.99 -4.55 7.08
CA SER A 8 19.66 -4.74 8.35
C SER A 8 19.03 -5.93 9.07
N THR A 9 19.80 -6.98 9.31
CA THR A 9 19.38 -8.19 10.07
C THR A 9 19.61 -8.04 11.56
N ASP A 10 19.53 -6.83 12.10
CA ASP A 10 19.64 -6.59 13.52
C ASP A 10 18.27 -6.68 14.21
N THR A 11 18.17 -7.44 15.29
CA THR A 11 16.96 -7.84 16.02
C THR A 11 16.22 -6.69 16.71
N GLY A 12 16.12 -5.53 16.07
CA GLY A 12 15.46 -4.31 16.55
C GLY A 12 15.22 -3.26 15.48
N ALA A 13 15.78 -3.42 14.29
CA ALA A 13 15.64 -2.46 13.20
C ALA A 13 14.28 -2.60 12.50
N ILE A 14 13.65 -1.46 12.17
CA ILE A 14 12.43 -1.42 11.37
C ILE A 14 12.80 -1.61 9.90
N GLU A 15 12.22 -2.62 9.24
CA GLU A 15 12.40 -2.79 7.81
C GLU A 15 11.54 -1.78 7.06
N ILE A 16 12.18 -0.97 6.19
CA ILE A 16 11.50 0.00 5.31
C ILE A 16 11.98 -0.21 3.88
N LEU A 17 11.12 -0.73 3.02
CA LEU A 17 11.42 -0.85 1.59
C LEU A 17 11.12 0.47 0.89
N ARG A 18 12.04 0.91 0.04
CA ARG A 18 11.92 2.16 -0.74
C ARG A 18 11.86 1.87 -2.23
N ALA A 19 11.02 2.61 -2.94
CA ALA A 19 10.82 2.44 -4.37
C ALA A 19 11.70 3.37 -5.22
N TRP A 20 12.05 4.53 -4.67
CA TRP A 20 12.77 5.57 -5.41
C TRP A 20 13.98 6.09 -4.63
N PRO A 21 15.11 6.39 -5.31
CA PRO A 21 16.28 7.01 -4.68
C PRO A 21 16.14 8.54 -4.51
N ASP A 22 14.94 9.10 -4.74
CA ASP A 22 14.63 10.53 -4.70
C ASP A 22 14.52 11.02 -3.26
N ALA A 23 15.54 11.71 -2.77
CA ALA A 23 15.60 12.20 -1.39
C ALA A 23 14.54 13.27 -1.06
N SER A 24 13.91 13.88 -2.07
CA SER A 24 12.82 14.83 -1.85
C SER A 24 11.49 14.15 -1.49
N VAL A 25 11.38 12.84 -1.72
CA VAL A 25 10.19 12.04 -1.47
C VAL A 25 10.37 11.22 -0.21
N CYS A 26 9.69 11.59 0.85
CA CYS A 26 9.58 10.74 2.05
C CYS A 26 8.56 9.63 1.77
N HIS A 27 8.99 8.37 1.69
CA HIS A 27 8.11 7.24 1.39
C HIS A 27 8.68 5.94 1.93
N GLY A 28 7.83 4.93 2.06
CA GLY A 28 8.27 3.58 2.41
C GLY A 28 7.13 2.60 2.61
N PHE A 29 7.48 1.32 2.49
CA PHE A 29 6.65 0.18 2.83
C PHE A 29 7.28 -0.48 4.05
N ILE A 30 6.58 -0.46 5.18
CA ILE A 30 7.10 -0.91 6.47
C ILE A 30 6.86 -2.42 6.61
N GLY A 31 7.87 -3.13 7.13
CA GLY A 31 7.77 -4.54 7.48
C GLY A 31 7.13 -4.76 8.87
N ARG A 32 7.01 -6.03 9.28
CA ARG A 32 6.43 -6.39 10.57
C ARG A 32 7.42 -6.46 11.73
N ALA A 33 8.73 -6.36 11.48
CA ALA A 33 9.77 -6.46 12.50
C ALA A 33 10.09 -5.09 13.14
N GLY A 34 10.71 -5.09 14.33
CA GLY A 34 11.21 -3.88 15.01
C GLY A 34 10.25 -3.22 16.00
N GLY A 35 9.06 -3.80 16.21
CA GLY A 35 8.06 -3.30 17.16
C GLY A 35 8.07 -4.02 18.52
N VAL A 36 7.05 -3.71 19.33
CA VAL A 36 6.82 -4.28 20.67
C VAL A 36 5.51 -5.05 20.82
N SER A 37 4.63 -5.01 19.83
CA SER A 37 3.38 -5.78 19.86
C SER A 37 3.66 -7.28 19.91
N THR A 38 2.73 -8.06 20.47
CA THR A 38 2.89 -9.50 20.70
C THR A 38 1.79 -10.32 20.01
N GLY A 39 1.93 -11.64 20.03
CA GLY A 39 0.93 -12.56 19.47
C GLY A 39 0.68 -12.34 17.98
N ALA A 40 -0.57 -12.23 17.56
CA ALA A 40 -0.96 -12.02 16.17
C ALA A 40 -0.49 -10.66 15.60
N PHE A 41 -0.09 -9.72 16.48
CA PHE A 41 0.35 -8.37 16.13
C PHE A 41 1.88 -8.20 16.16
N ALA A 42 2.62 -9.26 16.45
CA ALA A 42 4.07 -9.24 16.59
C ALA A 42 4.76 -8.93 15.24
N SER A 43 5.53 -7.86 15.21
CA SER A 43 5.85 -6.95 16.30
C SER A 43 5.55 -5.47 15.99
N MET A 44 5.63 -5.00 14.73
CA MET A 44 5.51 -3.60 14.30
C MET A 44 4.09 -3.29 13.80
N ASN A 45 3.06 -3.72 14.55
CA ASN A 45 1.70 -3.29 14.21
C ASN A 45 1.53 -1.80 14.46
N LEU A 46 1.01 -1.08 13.46
CA LEU A 46 0.79 0.37 13.49
C LEU A 46 -0.70 0.75 13.47
N SER A 47 -1.58 -0.26 13.49
CA SER A 47 -3.03 -0.06 13.45
C SER A 47 -3.65 -0.16 14.84
N TYR A 48 -4.43 0.86 15.22
CA TYR A 48 -5.23 0.86 16.46
C TYR A 48 -6.54 0.05 16.34
N TRP A 49 -6.89 -0.43 15.13
CA TRP A 49 -8.24 -0.95 14.85
C TRP A 49 -8.30 -2.48 14.67
N VAL A 50 -7.21 -3.16 14.98
CA VAL A 50 -7.13 -4.62 14.87
C VAL A 50 -7.26 -5.34 16.22
N GLY A 51 -7.37 -4.58 17.32
CA GLY A 51 -7.52 -5.14 18.68
C GLY A 51 -6.20 -5.44 19.39
N ASP A 52 -5.12 -4.77 19.00
CA ASP A 52 -3.84 -4.77 19.69
C ASP A 52 -3.86 -3.86 20.94
N ASP A 53 -2.90 -3.99 21.82
CA ASP A 53 -2.67 -3.04 22.94
C ASP A 53 -2.28 -1.67 22.38
N GLU A 54 -3.08 -0.65 22.69
CA GLU A 54 -2.86 0.72 22.21
C GLU A 54 -1.49 1.27 22.64
N ARG A 55 -0.99 0.91 23.84
CA ARG A 55 0.34 1.33 24.31
C ARG A 55 1.46 0.72 23.48
N ALA A 56 1.27 -0.53 23.02
CA ALA A 56 2.22 -1.18 22.12
C ALA A 56 2.22 -0.47 20.77
N VAL A 57 1.04 -0.12 20.24
CA VAL A 57 0.90 0.63 18.98
C VAL A 57 1.53 2.02 19.11
N ASP A 58 1.30 2.75 20.21
CA ASP A 58 1.94 4.05 20.48
C ASP A 58 3.47 3.93 20.47
N THR A 59 4.01 2.92 21.16
CA THR A 59 5.45 2.65 21.18
C THR A 59 6.00 2.36 19.78
N ASN A 60 5.25 1.59 18.96
CA ASN A 60 5.63 1.31 17.57
C ASN A 60 5.66 2.59 16.73
N TRP A 61 4.66 3.47 16.89
CA TRP A 61 4.64 4.78 16.24
C TRP A 61 5.80 5.67 16.65
N GLU A 62 6.16 5.69 17.95
CA GLU A 62 7.32 6.44 18.44
C GLU A 62 8.62 5.92 17.82
N ARG A 63 8.82 4.59 17.76
CA ARG A 63 9.98 3.99 17.10
C ARG A 63 10.05 4.39 15.63
N LEU A 64 8.94 4.27 14.91
CA LEU A 64 8.88 4.65 13.50
C LEU A 64 9.20 6.13 13.27
N ARG A 65 8.71 7.05 14.13
CA ARG A 65 9.01 8.48 14.02
C ARG A 65 10.46 8.82 14.30
N ARG A 66 11.18 8.01 15.07
CA ARG A 66 12.64 8.16 15.25
C ARG A 66 13.40 7.81 13.97
N GLU A 67 12.97 6.75 13.28
CA GLU A 67 13.57 6.31 12.00
C GLU A 67 13.17 7.21 10.83
N VAL A 68 11.96 7.77 10.85
CA VAL A 68 11.39 8.63 9.82
C VAL A 68 10.82 9.90 10.45
N PRO A 69 11.67 10.91 10.74
CA PRO A 69 11.25 12.13 11.43
C PRO A 69 10.17 12.96 10.73
N ASP A 70 10.00 12.77 9.42
CA ASP A 70 8.97 13.46 8.64
C ASP A 70 7.53 12.95 8.91
N LEU A 71 7.36 11.80 9.57
CA LEU A 71 6.05 11.25 9.94
C LEU A 71 5.40 11.97 11.14
N LYS A 72 5.46 13.31 11.17
CA LYS A 72 4.85 14.15 12.21
C LYS A 72 3.34 14.25 12.05
N LEU A 73 2.88 14.47 10.83
CA LEU A 73 1.47 14.57 10.47
C LEU A 73 1.14 13.55 9.40
N VAL A 74 0.40 12.50 9.78
CA VAL A 74 0.04 11.39 8.89
C VAL A 74 -1.47 11.35 8.73
N ALA A 75 -1.94 11.69 7.53
CA ALA A 75 -3.33 11.51 7.12
C ALA A 75 -3.62 10.01 6.90
N ARG A 76 -4.75 9.54 7.43
CA ARG A 76 -5.16 8.13 7.40
C ARG A 76 -6.64 8.02 7.07
N LEU A 77 -7.10 6.84 6.68
CA LEU A 77 -8.47 6.54 6.32
C LEU A 77 -9.10 5.50 7.26
N ASN A 78 -10.42 5.50 7.32
CA ASN A 78 -11.18 4.31 7.63
C ASN A 78 -11.35 3.52 6.33
N GLN A 79 -10.46 2.54 6.08
CA GLN A 79 -10.41 1.77 4.83
C GLN A 79 -11.59 0.81 4.72
N VAL A 80 -12.34 0.90 3.63
CA VAL A 80 -13.60 0.17 3.40
C VAL A 80 -13.54 -0.78 2.19
N HIS A 81 -12.36 -0.90 1.56
CA HIS A 81 -12.13 -1.69 0.34
C HIS A 81 -12.92 -1.18 -0.87
N GLY A 82 -13.16 0.12 -0.95
CA GLY A 82 -13.78 0.84 -2.05
C GLY A 82 -12.77 1.49 -3.00
N ASN A 83 -13.21 2.56 -3.67
CA ASN A 83 -12.38 3.38 -4.56
C ASN A 83 -12.52 4.90 -4.30
N ASP A 84 -13.08 5.29 -3.17
CA ASP A 84 -13.14 6.70 -2.79
C ASP A 84 -11.74 7.21 -2.42
N VAL A 85 -11.37 8.36 -3.02
CA VAL A 85 -10.09 9.04 -2.83
C VAL A 85 -10.32 10.45 -2.29
N HIS A 86 -9.67 10.78 -1.17
CA HIS A 86 -9.81 12.06 -0.50
C HIS A 86 -8.55 12.91 -0.61
N ALA A 87 -8.71 14.22 -0.83
CA ALA A 87 -7.62 15.17 -0.68
C ALA A 87 -7.35 15.43 0.81
N ALA A 88 -6.10 15.19 1.24
CA ALA A 88 -5.66 15.47 2.59
C ALA A 88 -4.91 16.80 2.63
N THR A 89 -5.29 17.65 3.58
CA THR A 89 -4.61 18.90 3.91
C THR A 89 -4.14 18.84 5.37
N ARG A 90 -3.38 19.84 5.80
CA ARG A 90 -2.96 19.96 7.20
C ARG A 90 -4.17 20.00 8.14
N ASP A 91 -5.24 20.68 7.74
CA ASP A 91 -6.46 20.83 8.55
C ASP A 91 -7.31 19.55 8.57
N THR A 92 -7.27 18.75 7.51
CA THR A 92 -8.10 17.54 7.38
C THR A 92 -7.37 16.23 7.70
N ALA A 93 -6.06 16.26 7.92
CA ALA A 93 -5.25 15.05 8.12
C ALA A 93 -5.70 14.18 9.32
N ALA A 94 -6.36 14.78 10.32
CA ALA A 94 -6.86 14.06 11.50
C ALA A 94 -8.26 13.45 11.31
N LEU A 95 -9.00 13.79 10.24
CA LEU A 95 -10.44 13.48 10.10
C LEU A 95 -10.73 12.00 9.81
N ARG A 96 -9.85 11.26 9.18
CA ARG A 96 -10.00 9.85 8.85
C ARG A 96 -11.33 9.50 8.15
N PRO A 97 -11.62 10.07 6.98
CA PRO A 97 -12.83 9.74 6.23
C PRO A 97 -12.87 8.25 5.83
N ALA A 98 -14.06 7.72 5.55
CA ALA A 98 -14.19 6.42 4.91
C ALA A 98 -13.72 6.49 3.46
N GLY A 99 -12.85 5.56 3.04
CA GLY A 99 -12.28 5.52 1.70
C GLY A 99 -11.01 4.69 1.66
N ASP A 100 -10.42 4.57 0.48
CA ASP A 100 -9.26 3.70 0.26
C ASP A 100 -8.11 4.43 -0.47
N GLY A 101 -8.26 5.73 -0.72
CA GLY A 101 -7.24 6.56 -1.33
C GLY A 101 -7.09 7.93 -0.67
N LEU A 102 -5.84 8.41 -0.60
CA LEU A 102 -5.48 9.76 -0.18
C LEU A 102 -4.58 10.40 -1.22
N VAL A 103 -4.77 11.69 -1.47
CA VAL A 103 -3.86 12.52 -2.25
C VAL A 103 -3.57 13.82 -1.50
N THR A 104 -2.39 14.43 -1.73
CA THR A 104 -2.04 15.74 -1.14
C THR A 104 -1.11 16.53 -2.05
N ALA A 105 -1.26 17.85 -2.04
CA ALA A 105 -0.31 18.81 -2.60
C ALA A 105 0.39 19.63 -1.50
N GLU A 106 0.21 19.28 -0.22
CA GLU A 106 0.78 20.01 0.90
C GLU A 106 2.05 19.33 1.42
N PRO A 107 3.24 19.96 1.30
CA PRO A 107 4.43 19.50 1.99
C PRO A 107 4.23 19.42 3.51
N GLY A 108 4.80 18.38 4.13
CA GLY A 108 4.64 18.10 5.55
C GLY A 108 3.40 17.28 5.91
N VAL A 109 2.47 17.04 4.97
CA VAL A 109 1.39 16.07 5.12
C VAL A 109 1.83 14.75 4.52
N MET A 110 2.00 13.73 5.36
CA MET A 110 2.28 12.36 4.94
C MET A 110 0.97 11.59 4.80
N LEU A 111 0.87 10.77 3.76
CA LEU A 111 -0.27 9.89 3.52
C LEU A 111 0.08 8.49 3.99
N GLY A 112 -0.77 7.88 4.82
CA GLY A 112 -0.58 6.53 5.36
C GLY A 112 -1.75 5.61 5.05
N ILE A 113 -1.46 4.44 4.49
CA ILE A 113 -2.42 3.36 4.26
C ILE A 113 -1.92 2.09 4.91
N PHE A 114 -2.84 1.23 5.33
CA PHE A 114 -2.56 0.01 6.06
C PHE A 114 -2.94 -1.22 5.23
N SER A 115 -2.13 -2.26 5.29
CA SER A 115 -2.41 -3.52 4.58
C SER A 115 -1.86 -4.73 5.34
N ALA A 116 -2.46 -5.87 5.07
CA ALA A 116 -1.94 -7.21 5.29
C ALA A 116 -2.53 -8.07 4.16
N ASP A 117 -1.80 -8.15 3.04
CA ASP A 117 -2.09 -8.78 1.75
C ASP A 117 -2.62 -7.86 0.64
N CYS A 118 -3.51 -6.89 0.90
CA CYS A 118 -3.96 -5.95 -0.14
C CYS A 118 -2.77 -5.16 -0.73
N VAL A 119 -2.88 -4.74 -1.99
CA VAL A 119 -1.81 -4.03 -2.70
C VAL A 119 -1.76 -2.58 -2.25
N PRO A 120 -0.70 -2.12 -1.56
CA PRO A 120 -0.49 -0.69 -1.33
C PRO A 120 0.11 -0.07 -2.60
N ILE A 121 -0.41 1.09 -3.01
CA ILE A 121 0.09 1.86 -4.14
C ILE A 121 0.53 3.22 -3.61
N LEU A 122 1.80 3.56 -3.81
CA LEU A 122 2.32 4.90 -3.55
C LEU A 122 2.57 5.60 -4.89
N MET A 123 2.20 6.88 -4.98
CA MET A 123 2.32 7.67 -6.19
C MET A 123 2.91 9.05 -5.90
N VAL A 124 3.72 9.59 -6.81
CA VAL A 124 4.29 10.94 -6.68
C VAL A 124 4.42 11.63 -8.04
N ASP A 125 4.07 12.91 -8.10
CA ASP A 125 4.56 13.86 -9.11
C ASP A 125 5.57 14.78 -8.41
N SER A 126 6.87 14.46 -8.50
CA SER A 126 7.93 15.20 -7.82
C SER A 126 8.11 16.62 -8.35
N LYS A 127 7.73 16.87 -9.62
CA LYS A 127 7.83 18.22 -10.22
C LYS A 127 6.83 19.20 -9.57
N ARG A 128 5.66 18.67 -9.17
CA ARG A 128 4.55 19.46 -8.59
C ARG A 128 4.36 19.23 -7.11
N LYS A 129 5.19 18.34 -6.52
CA LYS A 129 5.10 17.93 -5.12
C LYS A 129 3.72 17.42 -4.71
N ILE A 130 3.11 16.59 -5.58
CA ILE A 130 1.81 15.97 -5.32
C ILE A 130 2.05 14.48 -5.03
N ALA A 131 1.50 14.00 -3.94
CA ALA A 131 1.61 12.61 -3.51
C ALA A 131 0.23 11.93 -3.45
N GLY A 132 0.22 10.59 -3.63
CA GLY A 132 -0.96 9.74 -3.50
C GLY A 132 -0.62 8.41 -2.84
N ALA A 133 -1.52 7.90 -2.01
CA ALA A 133 -1.44 6.60 -1.37
C ALA A 133 -2.78 5.87 -1.47
N LEU A 134 -2.80 4.66 -2.04
CA LEU A 134 -4.03 3.91 -2.28
C LEU A 134 -3.93 2.51 -1.66
N HIS A 135 -5.03 2.03 -1.09
CA HIS A 135 -5.22 0.67 -0.62
C HIS A 135 -6.03 -0.11 -1.66
N ALA A 136 -5.39 -0.95 -2.44
CA ALA A 136 -6.02 -1.72 -3.49
C ALA A 136 -6.27 -3.17 -3.02
N GLY A 137 -7.34 -3.37 -2.25
CA GLY A 137 -7.94 -4.68 -2.04
C GLY A 137 -8.68 -5.14 -3.31
N TRP A 138 -9.00 -6.43 -3.45
CA TRP A 138 -9.59 -6.96 -4.67
C TRP A 138 -10.89 -6.23 -5.11
N ARG A 139 -11.72 -5.77 -4.16
CA ARG A 139 -12.93 -4.97 -4.47
C ARG A 139 -12.56 -3.59 -5.03
N GLY A 140 -11.58 -2.92 -4.42
CA GLY A 140 -11.05 -1.64 -4.91
C GLY A 140 -10.41 -1.77 -6.29
N VAL A 141 -9.73 -2.91 -6.57
CA VAL A 141 -9.18 -3.21 -7.89
C VAL A 141 -10.30 -3.36 -8.93
N ILE A 142 -11.38 -4.08 -8.62
CA ILE A 142 -12.56 -4.16 -9.52
C ILE A 142 -13.19 -2.77 -9.74
N ALA A 143 -13.26 -1.95 -8.69
CA ALA A 143 -13.80 -0.59 -8.76
C ALA A 143 -12.82 0.44 -9.35
N ASP A 144 -11.65 0.03 -9.82
CA ASP A 144 -10.58 0.84 -10.43
C ASP A 144 -10.06 1.97 -9.54
N ILE A 145 -9.67 1.62 -8.30
CA ILE A 145 -9.05 2.56 -7.35
C ILE A 145 -7.79 3.21 -7.92
N ALA A 146 -7.07 2.54 -8.83
CA ALA A 146 -5.86 3.07 -9.44
C ALA A 146 -6.17 4.29 -10.33
N ASP A 147 -7.18 4.18 -11.22
CA ASP A 147 -7.64 5.30 -12.03
C ASP A 147 -8.23 6.43 -11.17
N ALA A 148 -9.03 6.09 -10.14
CA ALA A 148 -9.56 7.09 -9.21
C ALA A 148 -8.44 7.89 -8.53
N GLY A 149 -7.36 7.23 -8.10
CA GLY A 149 -6.21 7.88 -7.50
C GLY A 149 -5.46 8.79 -8.47
N VAL A 150 -5.22 8.33 -9.71
CA VAL A 150 -4.57 9.16 -10.74
C VAL A 150 -5.40 10.39 -11.06
N ARG A 151 -6.72 10.23 -11.25
CA ARG A 151 -7.63 11.38 -11.47
C ARG A 151 -7.59 12.37 -10.32
N ALA A 152 -7.60 11.90 -9.07
CA ALA A 152 -7.53 12.77 -7.90
C ALA A 152 -6.20 13.55 -7.86
N MET A 153 -5.07 12.93 -8.19
CA MET A 153 -3.79 13.65 -8.30
C MET A 153 -3.83 14.68 -9.44
N VAL A 154 -4.41 14.34 -10.59
CA VAL A 154 -4.55 15.28 -11.73
C VAL A 154 -5.44 16.48 -11.36
N GLN A 155 -6.51 16.28 -10.59
CA GLN A 155 -7.34 17.37 -10.06
C GLN A 155 -6.55 18.31 -9.14
N LEU A 156 -5.53 17.83 -8.42
CA LEU A 156 -4.60 18.66 -7.66
C LEU A 156 -3.49 19.30 -8.51
N GLY A 157 -3.46 19.04 -9.83
CA GLY A 157 -2.53 19.64 -10.76
C GLY A 157 -1.39 18.75 -11.22
N ALA A 158 -1.35 17.47 -10.84
CA ALA A 158 -0.38 16.51 -11.37
C ALA A 158 -0.60 16.26 -12.88
N ARG A 159 0.45 15.75 -13.55
CA ARG A 159 0.31 15.23 -14.91
C ARG A 159 0.51 13.72 -14.88
N ALA A 160 -0.43 12.96 -15.43
CA ALA A 160 -0.39 11.49 -15.41
C ALA A 160 0.95 10.94 -15.95
N SER A 161 1.49 11.53 -17.02
CA SER A 161 2.80 11.16 -17.60
C SER A 161 4.00 11.43 -16.69
N ASP A 162 3.89 12.35 -15.72
CA ASP A 162 4.93 12.70 -14.76
C ASP A 162 4.80 11.92 -13.43
N ILE A 163 3.66 11.26 -13.22
CA ILE A 163 3.44 10.43 -12.02
C ILE A 163 4.32 9.18 -12.08
N ARG A 164 5.06 8.94 -10.99
CA ARG A 164 5.69 7.66 -10.69
C ARG A 164 4.84 6.91 -9.67
N ALA A 165 4.64 5.62 -9.87
CA ALA A 165 3.90 4.76 -8.96
C ALA A 165 4.77 3.58 -8.51
N ALA A 166 4.50 3.08 -7.30
CA ALA A 166 5.09 1.85 -6.80
C ALA A 166 4.04 1.03 -6.05
N THR A 167 3.90 -0.25 -6.41
CA THR A 167 3.17 -1.23 -5.60
C THR A 167 4.11 -1.83 -4.57
N GLY A 168 3.65 -1.98 -3.34
CA GLY A 168 4.43 -2.53 -2.22
C GLY A 168 4.19 -4.02 -1.96
N PRO A 169 4.77 -4.54 -0.85
CA PRO A 169 4.54 -5.91 -0.40
C PRO A 169 3.05 -6.20 -0.26
N SER A 170 2.59 -7.24 -0.92
CA SER A 170 1.20 -7.67 -0.95
C SER A 170 1.13 -9.14 -1.29
N ILE A 171 -0.05 -9.76 -1.21
CA ILE A 171 -0.19 -11.16 -1.60
C ILE A 171 0.09 -11.31 -3.10
N GLY A 172 0.99 -12.23 -3.44
CA GLY A 172 1.32 -12.53 -4.84
C GLY A 172 0.37 -13.56 -5.44
N GLN A 173 0.41 -13.71 -6.77
CA GLN A 173 -0.36 -14.73 -7.49
C GLN A 173 -0.11 -16.14 -6.94
N CYS A 174 1.12 -16.42 -6.45
CA CYS A 174 1.48 -17.71 -5.85
C CYS A 174 0.58 -18.11 -4.66
N CYS A 175 -0.04 -17.13 -4.00
CA CYS A 175 -0.80 -17.33 -2.75
C CYS A 175 -2.23 -16.77 -2.79
N PHE A 176 -2.57 -15.93 -3.76
CA PHE A 176 -3.90 -15.34 -3.87
C PHE A 176 -4.83 -16.29 -4.65
N GLU A 177 -5.10 -17.45 -4.03
CA GLU A 177 -6.11 -18.40 -4.49
C GLU A 177 -7.49 -17.95 -4.02
N VAL A 178 -8.44 -17.88 -4.94
CA VAL A 178 -9.82 -17.42 -4.75
C VAL A 178 -10.80 -18.38 -5.41
N ASP A 179 -12.09 -18.21 -5.18
CA ASP A 179 -13.12 -18.95 -5.90
C ASP A 179 -13.08 -18.61 -7.40
N VAL A 180 -13.38 -19.60 -8.25
CA VAL A 180 -13.30 -19.43 -9.72
C VAL A 180 -14.19 -18.29 -10.20
N GLU A 181 -15.35 -18.10 -9.57
CA GLU A 181 -16.29 -17.01 -9.86
C GLU A 181 -15.66 -15.63 -9.70
N LEU A 182 -14.79 -15.45 -8.68
CA LEU A 182 -14.05 -14.19 -8.55
C LEU A 182 -13.03 -14.03 -9.65
N GLY A 183 -12.36 -15.10 -10.07
CA GLY A 183 -11.44 -15.09 -11.21
C GLY A 183 -12.15 -14.71 -12.52
N GLU A 184 -13.36 -15.24 -12.75
CA GLU A 184 -14.22 -14.92 -13.89
C GLU A 184 -14.67 -13.45 -13.88
N ARG A 185 -15.05 -12.93 -12.70
CA ARG A 185 -15.38 -11.51 -12.54
C ARG A 185 -14.20 -10.60 -12.92
N PHE A 186 -12.99 -10.89 -12.43
CA PHE A 186 -11.81 -10.14 -12.85
C PHE A 186 -11.63 -10.15 -14.36
N GLY A 187 -11.77 -11.33 -15.01
CA GLY A 187 -11.61 -11.48 -16.44
C GLY A 187 -12.70 -10.81 -17.27
N SER A 188 -13.89 -10.55 -16.71
CA SER A 188 -15.03 -9.93 -17.40
C SER A 188 -15.20 -8.43 -17.11
N GLU A 189 -14.92 -8.02 -15.84
CA GLU A 189 -15.14 -6.64 -15.40
C GLU A 189 -13.91 -5.74 -15.61
N ILE A 190 -12.69 -6.32 -15.71
CA ILE A 190 -11.45 -5.54 -15.86
C ILE A 190 -10.76 -5.90 -17.17
N ALA A 191 -10.56 -4.92 -18.03
CA ALA A 191 -9.86 -5.12 -19.31
C ALA A 191 -8.43 -5.65 -19.09
N GLY A 192 -8.09 -6.76 -19.76
CA GLY A 192 -6.77 -7.40 -19.65
C GLY A 192 -6.57 -8.31 -18.43
N ALA A 193 -7.39 -8.24 -17.38
CA ALA A 193 -7.17 -9.01 -16.15
C ALA A 193 -7.25 -10.53 -16.32
N ARG A 194 -7.87 -11.01 -17.40
CA ARG A 194 -7.85 -12.44 -17.75
C ARG A 194 -6.43 -12.97 -17.95
N ASN A 195 -5.50 -12.16 -18.45
CA ASN A 195 -4.10 -12.52 -18.65
C ASN A 195 -3.34 -12.68 -17.31
N HIS A 196 -3.89 -12.13 -16.23
CA HIS A 196 -3.32 -12.18 -14.88
C HIS A 196 -4.04 -13.18 -13.96
N THR A 197 -4.92 -14.00 -14.55
CA THR A 197 -5.65 -15.06 -13.86
C THR A 197 -5.22 -16.43 -14.39
N ARG A 198 -4.92 -17.37 -13.51
CA ARG A 198 -4.62 -18.75 -13.88
C ARG A 198 -5.49 -19.74 -13.09
N ALA A 199 -5.72 -20.92 -13.65
CA ALA A 199 -6.46 -21.99 -12.97
C ALA A 199 -5.74 -22.41 -11.68
N GLY A 200 -6.53 -22.67 -10.66
CA GLY A 200 -6.12 -23.25 -9.37
C GLY A 200 -6.57 -24.69 -9.25
N ARG A 201 -6.84 -25.14 -8.02
CA ARG A 201 -7.53 -26.41 -7.73
C ARG A 201 -8.94 -26.37 -8.33
N PRO A 202 -9.66 -27.50 -8.46
CA PRO A 202 -11.05 -27.50 -8.90
C PRO A 202 -11.90 -26.46 -8.13
N GLY A 203 -12.59 -25.57 -8.87
CA GLY A 203 -13.38 -24.49 -8.33
C GLY A 203 -12.56 -23.28 -7.80
N LYS A 204 -11.25 -23.22 -8.10
CA LYS A 204 -10.38 -22.12 -7.67
C LYS A 204 -9.60 -21.50 -8.82
N ALA A 205 -9.18 -20.26 -8.63
CA ALA A 205 -8.31 -19.52 -9.53
C ALA A 205 -7.25 -18.75 -8.72
N PHE A 206 -6.13 -18.42 -9.34
CA PHE A 206 -5.12 -17.52 -8.80
C PHE A 206 -5.13 -16.21 -9.57
N ILE A 207 -5.11 -15.08 -8.88
CA ILE A 207 -5.10 -13.75 -9.49
C ILE A 207 -3.81 -13.03 -9.12
N ASP A 208 -3.16 -12.37 -10.09
CA ASP A 208 -2.07 -11.43 -9.87
C ASP A 208 -2.61 -10.01 -9.74
N LEU A 209 -2.94 -9.62 -8.50
CA LEU A 209 -3.47 -8.27 -8.23
C LEU A 209 -2.49 -7.16 -8.60
N ARG A 210 -1.16 -7.39 -8.43
CA ARG A 210 -0.16 -6.36 -8.75
C ARG A 210 -0.10 -6.12 -10.25
N ALA A 211 -0.15 -7.20 -11.04
CA ALA A 211 -0.15 -7.09 -12.49
C ALA A 211 -1.42 -6.38 -12.99
N VAL A 212 -2.60 -6.72 -12.43
CA VAL A 212 -3.86 -6.01 -12.76
C VAL A 212 -3.76 -4.52 -12.41
N VAL A 213 -3.27 -4.18 -11.21
CA VAL A 213 -3.07 -2.78 -10.78
C VAL A 213 -2.09 -2.06 -11.71
N ARG A 214 -1.01 -2.72 -12.15
CA ARG A 214 -0.07 -2.15 -13.10
C ARG A 214 -0.77 -1.77 -14.41
N ASP A 215 -1.56 -2.67 -14.99
CA ASP A 215 -2.32 -2.40 -16.21
C ASP A 215 -3.32 -1.25 -16.02
N GLN A 216 -3.95 -1.16 -14.84
CA GLN A 216 -4.85 -0.05 -14.50
C GLN A 216 -4.12 1.29 -14.47
N LEU A 217 -2.93 1.36 -13.83
CA LEU A 217 -2.10 2.57 -13.80
C LEU A 217 -1.64 2.98 -15.21
N GLU A 218 -1.26 2.02 -16.06
CA GLU A 218 -0.89 2.29 -17.45
C GLU A 218 -2.08 2.86 -18.24
N ARG A 219 -3.27 2.28 -18.09
CA ARG A 219 -4.50 2.80 -18.70
C ARG A 219 -4.88 4.20 -18.19
N ALA A 220 -4.60 4.50 -16.92
CA ALA A 220 -4.79 5.83 -16.35
C ALA A 220 -3.76 6.87 -16.83
N GLY A 221 -2.82 6.48 -17.71
CA GLY A 221 -1.89 7.38 -18.40
C GLY A 221 -0.47 7.43 -17.82
N LEU A 222 -0.11 6.54 -16.92
CA LEU A 222 1.27 6.42 -16.46
C LEU A 222 2.12 5.67 -17.50
N ALA A 223 3.34 6.12 -17.71
CA ALA A 223 4.29 5.36 -18.52
C ALA A 223 4.73 4.09 -17.78
N SER A 224 4.83 2.95 -18.47
CA SER A 224 5.27 1.67 -17.89
C SER A 224 6.60 1.77 -17.13
N ALA A 225 7.53 2.60 -17.61
CA ALA A 225 8.82 2.85 -16.96
C ALA A 225 8.71 3.58 -15.61
N ASN A 226 7.57 4.23 -15.37
CA ASN A 226 7.29 4.95 -14.12
C ASN A 226 6.59 4.08 -13.06
N ILE A 227 6.30 2.81 -13.37
CA ILE A 227 5.59 1.91 -12.46
C ILE A 227 6.57 0.83 -11.96
N ALA A 228 6.87 0.88 -10.66
CA ALA A 228 7.71 -0.10 -9.97
C ALA A 228 6.86 -1.08 -9.15
N SER A 229 7.43 -2.26 -8.88
CA SER A 229 6.88 -3.21 -7.90
C SER A 229 7.97 -3.56 -6.90
N VAL A 230 7.69 -3.41 -5.62
CA VAL A 230 8.66 -3.55 -4.53
C VAL A 230 8.19 -4.62 -3.55
N GLY A 231 9.13 -5.41 -3.08
CA GLY A 231 8.91 -6.40 -2.04
C GLY A 231 8.24 -7.71 -2.50
N PRO A 232 8.28 -8.72 -1.63
CA PRO A 232 7.81 -10.06 -1.90
C PRO A 232 6.29 -10.23 -1.74
N CYS A 233 5.82 -11.45 -1.97
CA CYS A 233 4.50 -11.90 -1.51
C CYS A 233 4.46 -11.92 0.03
N THR A 234 3.52 -11.22 0.63
CA THR A 234 3.37 -11.11 2.10
C THR A 234 3.16 -12.47 2.77
N ARG A 235 2.40 -13.38 2.14
CA ARG A 235 2.21 -14.73 2.67
C ARG A 235 3.48 -15.59 2.61
N CYS A 236 4.26 -15.49 1.53
CA CYS A 236 5.51 -16.24 1.39
C CYS A 236 6.61 -15.70 2.33
N ALA A 237 6.61 -14.38 2.58
CA ALA A 237 7.54 -13.71 3.48
C ALA A 237 6.81 -13.27 4.78
N TYR A 238 6.08 -14.20 5.38
CA TYR A 238 5.26 -13.94 6.57
C TYR A 238 6.11 -13.56 7.80
N ASP A 239 7.34 -13.95 7.83
CA ASP A 239 8.34 -13.54 8.84
C ASP A 239 8.67 -12.04 8.76
N ARG A 240 8.50 -11.43 7.58
CA ARG A 240 8.82 -10.01 7.30
C ARG A 240 7.61 -9.12 7.18
N PHE A 241 6.43 -9.65 6.83
CA PHE A 241 5.22 -8.87 6.58
C PHE A 241 3.99 -9.53 7.20
N PHE A 242 3.07 -8.73 7.70
CA PHE A 242 1.76 -9.25 8.12
C PHE A 242 0.98 -9.78 6.92
N SER A 243 0.32 -10.91 7.10
CA SER A 243 -0.51 -11.54 6.08
C SER A 243 -1.76 -12.17 6.70
N ARG A 244 -2.91 -11.61 6.38
CA ARG A 244 -4.20 -12.17 6.81
C ARG A 244 -4.44 -13.57 6.23
N ARG A 245 -3.92 -13.84 5.03
CA ARG A 245 -3.99 -15.15 4.37
C ARG A 245 -3.14 -16.19 5.12
N ALA A 246 -1.99 -15.81 5.64
CA ALA A 246 -1.15 -16.70 6.45
C ALA A 246 -1.84 -17.06 7.77
N GLU A 247 -2.58 -16.14 8.37
CA GLU A 247 -3.36 -16.34 9.59
C GLU A 247 -4.72 -17.03 9.35
N GLY A 248 -4.95 -17.58 8.15
CA GLY A 248 -6.22 -18.26 7.83
C GLY A 248 -7.44 -17.34 7.86
N GLY A 249 -7.27 -16.04 7.58
CA GLY A 249 -8.32 -15.03 7.60
C GLY A 249 -8.59 -14.40 8.97
N LYS A 250 -7.89 -14.84 10.01
CA LYS A 250 -8.00 -14.28 11.37
C LYS A 250 -7.39 -12.88 11.44
N THR A 251 -7.63 -12.18 12.55
CA THR A 251 -7.03 -10.88 12.84
C THR A 251 -5.51 -11.00 12.92
N THR A 252 -4.82 -10.03 12.35
CA THR A 252 -3.35 -9.89 12.38
C THR A 252 -2.98 -8.41 12.46
N GLY A 253 -1.73 -8.10 12.74
CA GLY A 253 -1.21 -6.74 12.63
C GLY A 253 -1.30 -6.21 11.21
N LEU A 254 -1.18 -4.89 11.07
CA LEU A 254 -1.14 -4.22 9.78
C LEU A 254 0.17 -3.43 9.65
N GLN A 255 0.87 -3.61 8.54
CA GLN A 255 1.95 -2.72 8.13
C GLN A 255 1.39 -1.47 7.47
N MET A 256 2.13 -0.38 7.59
CA MET A 256 1.80 0.88 6.93
C MET A 256 2.70 1.09 5.71
N SER A 257 2.11 1.66 4.67
CA SER A 257 2.82 2.27 3.55
C SER A 257 2.58 3.77 3.58
N PHE A 258 3.62 4.57 3.36
CA PHE A 258 3.51 6.02 3.49
C PHE A 258 4.23 6.75 2.36
N VAL A 259 3.74 7.95 2.03
CA VAL A 259 4.35 8.85 1.04
C VAL A 259 3.99 10.30 1.30
N GLY A 260 4.90 11.21 0.99
CA GLY A 260 4.70 12.66 1.02
C GLY A 260 5.99 13.40 0.72
N PHE A 261 5.93 14.72 0.81
CA PHE A 261 7.10 15.59 0.70
C PHE A 261 7.36 16.24 2.05
N ALA A 262 8.63 16.36 2.44
CA ALA A 262 9.02 17.09 3.65
C ALA A 262 8.54 18.54 3.62
N ALA A 263 8.32 19.14 4.81
CA ALA A 263 7.86 20.53 4.97
C ALA A 263 8.92 21.55 4.55
#